data_15866c5f6bedcf7ec9f64a79ef722f0a
#
_entry.id   15866c5f6bedcf7ec9f64a79ef722f0a
#
_cell.length_a   1.000
_cell.length_b   1.000
_cell.length_c   1.000
_cell.angle_alpha   90.00
_cell.angle_beta   90.00
_cell.angle_gamma   90.00
#
_symmetry.space_group_name_H-M   'P 1'
#
loop_
_entity.id
_entity.type
_entity.pdbx_description
1 polymer ?
#
loop_
_entity_poly.entity_id
_entity_poly.type
_entity_poly.pdbx_seq_one_letter_code
_entity_poly.pdbx_strand_id
1 'polypeptide(L)'
;MRFQMTKIKRLYLCFLFLGIGMLQSYSQTYKFRTSGFSVLERNEKGKWGKWSDLNLVNILVTLDTDKNRFLIYSRSIQLYEILTYQPESESETDLVYSFICRDNDGVDCTVSIITRKKQDNRKQLYITYPNHVIVYNIFTM
;
A
#
# COMPACT_ATOMS: atom_id res chain seq x y z
N MET A 1 7.70 53.30 9.11
CA MET A 1 6.84 52.40 8.30
C MET A 1 7.58 51.26 7.61
N ARG A 2 8.75 51.49 7.06
CA ARG A 2 9.56 50.40 6.44
C ARG A 2 10.04 49.33 7.43
N PHE A 3 10.25 49.64 8.70
CA PHE A 3 10.70 48.73 9.75
C PHE A 3 9.62 47.72 10.18
N GLN A 4 8.35 48.09 10.13
CA GLN A 4 7.26 47.18 10.51
C GLN A 4 6.96 46.14 9.43
N MET A 5 7.12 46.51 8.16
CA MET A 5 6.92 45.55 7.04
C MET A 5 7.98 44.46 7.00
N THR A 6 9.23 44.76 7.38
CA THR A 6 10.32 43.77 7.42
C THR A 6 10.13 42.76 8.57
N LYS A 7 9.58 43.17 9.71
CA LYS A 7 9.28 42.34 10.84
C LYS A 7 8.10 41.39 10.52
N ILE A 8 7.08 41.89 9.83
CA ILE A 8 5.92 41.08 9.41
C ILE A 8 6.33 40.06 8.36
N LYS A 9 7.18 40.43 7.41
CA LYS A 9 7.72 39.49 6.41
C LYS A 9 8.55 38.38 7.05
N ARG A 10 9.35 38.67 8.06
CA ARG A 10 10.11 37.69 8.82
C ARG A 10 9.21 36.74 9.61
N LEU A 11 8.13 37.27 10.17
CA LEU A 11 7.15 36.46 10.89
C LEU A 11 6.42 35.50 9.94
N TYR A 12 6.05 35.96 8.76
CA TYR A 12 5.43 35.12 7.71
C TYR A 12 6.37 34.03 7.23
N LEU A 13 7.65 34.35 7.08
CA LEU A 13 8.65 33.33 6.66
C LEU A 13 8.80 32.21 7.73
N CYS A 14 8.83 32.57 9.01
CA CYS A 14 8.89 31.60 10.11
C CYS A 14 7.63 30.75 10.18
N PHE A 15 6.45 31.30 9.92
CA PHE A 15 5.19 30.55 9.87
C PHE A 15 5.14 29.59 8.68
N LEU A 16 5.68 29.98 7.53
CA LEU A 16 5.78 29.11 6.36
C LEU A 16 6.72 27.94 6.60
N PHE A 17 7.84 28.14 7.26
CA PHE A 17 8.78 27.09 7.63
C PHE A 17 8.20 26.12 8.66
N LEU A 18 7.43 26.58 9.62
CA LEU A 18 6.73 25.75 10.60
C LEU A 18 5.63 24.90 9.95
N GLY A 19 4.91 25.47 8.98
CA GLY A 19 3.89 24.73 8.21
C GLY A 19 4.48 23.62 7.36
N ILE A 20 5.63 23.85 6.72
CA ILE A 20 6.34 22.87 5.92
C ILE A 20 6.92 21.76 6.81
N GLY A 21 7.47 22.12 7.98
CA GLY A 21 7.99 21.16 8.96
C GLY A 21 6.90 20.25 9.52
N MET A 22 5.69 20.73 9.73
CA MET A 22 4.55 19.94 10.18
C MET A 22 4.03 19.00 9.09
N LEU A 23 4.05 19.41 7.82
CA LEU A 23 3.64 18.56 6.70
C LEU A 23 4.60 17.38 6.47
N GLN A 24 5.88 17.53 6.81
CA GLN A 24 6.86 16.43 6.70
C GLN A 24 6.73 15.38 7.81
N SER A 25 6.04 15.68 8.92
CA SER A 25 5.83 14.73 10.02
C SER A 25 4.67 13.76 9.78
N TYR A 26 3.97 13.86 8.65
CA TYR A 26 2.85 12.99 8.28
C TYR A 26 3.24 11.81 7.38
N SER A 27 4.52 11.50 7.25
CA SER A 27 4.96 10.28 6.61
C SER A 27 4.52 9.10 7.48
N GLN A 28 3.63 8.26 6.96
CA GLN A 28 3.06 7.17 7.72
C GLN A 28 3.53 5.83 7.18
N THR A 29 3.96 4.99 8.11
CA THR A 29 4.14 3.57 7.87
C THR A 29 2.89 2.85 8.37
N TYR A 30 2.22 2.15 7.47
CA TYR A 30 1.05 1.34 7.80
C TYR A 30 1.51 -0.09 8.04
N LYS A 31 1.06 -0.69 9.13
CA LYS A 31 1.43 -2.05 9.51
C LYS A 31 0.22 -2.95 9.53
N PHE A 32 0.36 -4.12 8.93
CA PHE A 32 -0.66 -5.14 8.87
C PHE A 32 -0.07 -6.49 9.26
N ARG A 33 -0.92 -7.38 9.73
CA ARG A 33 -0.59 -8.79 9.89
C ARG A 33 -1.46 -9.61 8.96
N THR A 34 -0.92 -10.72 8.47
CA THR A 34 -1.69 -11.66 7.67
C THR A 34 -2.30 -12.73 8.55
N SER A 35 -3.45 -13.29 8.14
CA SER A 35 -4.02 -14.49 8.74
C SER A 35 -3.92 -15.70 7.82
N GLY A 36 -3.83 -15.46 6.52
CA GLY A 36 -3.68 -16.53 5.54
C GLY A 36 -3.53 -15.99 4.14
N PHE A 37 -3.23 -16.87 3.19
CA PHE A 37 -3.11 -16.51 1.78
C PHE A 37 -3.63 -17.63 0.88
N SER A 38 -4.01 -17.24 -0.33
CA SER A 38 -4.40 -18.12 -1.43
C SER A 38 -3.76 -17.64 -2.72
N VAL A 39 -3.54 -18.55 -3.65
CA VAL A 39 -2.93 -18.26 -4.95
C VAL A 39 -3.87 -18.71 -6.06
N LEU A 40 -3.98 -17.90 -7.10
CA LEU A 40 -4.68 -18.22 -8.33
C LEU A 40 -3.67 -18.19 -9.47
N GLU A 41 -3.55 -19.28 -10.22
CA GLU A 41 -2.61 -19.40 -11.31
C GLU A 41 -3.30 -19.49 -12.68
N ARG A 42 -2.64 -18.94 -13.67
CA ARG A 42 -3.04 -19.03 -15.07
C ARG A 42 -2.17 -20.06 -15.77
N ASN A 43 -2.78 -20.98 -16.52
CA ASN A 43 -2.03 -21.98 -17.26
C ASN A 43 -1.41 -21.45 -18.55
N GLU A 44 -0.60 -22.26 -19.23
CA GLU A 44 0.08 -21.90 -20.47
C GLU A 44 -0.89 -21.52 -21.59
N LYS A 45 -2.12 -22.03 -21.57
CA LYS A 45 -3.19 -21.71 -22.53
C LYS A 45 -3.94 -20.42 -22.19
N GLY A 46 -3.53 -19.71 -21.13
CA GLY A 46 -4.14 -18.48 -20.69
C GLY A 46 -5.43 -18.65 -19.90
N LYS A 47 -5.75 -19.84 -19.44
CA LYS A 47 -6.92 -20.09 -18.59
C LYS A 47 -6.57 -19.99 -17.11
N TRP A 48 -7.38 -19.24 -16.37
CA TRP A 48 -7.28 -19.16 -14.92
C TRP A 48 -7.75 -20.48 -14.29
N GLY A 49 -6.98 -20.98 -13.35
CA GLY A 49 -7.33 -22.15 -12.56
C GLY A 49 -8.30 -21.83 -11.43
N LYS A 50 -8.25 -22.63 -10.39
CA LYS A 50 -9.02 -22.41 -9.16
C LYS A 50 -8.11 -21.78 -8.10
N TRP A 51 -8.70 -21.04 -7.18
CA TRP A 51 -7.99 -20.59 -6.00
C TRP A 51 -7.45 -21.78 -5.21
N SER A 52 -6.20 -21.69 -4.79
CA SER A 52 -5.62 -22.67 -3.86
C SER A 52 -6.37 -22.65 -2.53
N ASP A 53 -6.24 -23.72 -1.76
CA ASP A 53 -6.73 -23.74 -0.39
C ASP A 53 -6.06 -22.64 0.42
N LEU A 54 -6.77 -22.11 1.42
CA LEU A 54 -6.24 -21.09 2.29
C LEU A 54 -5.10 -21.68 3.15
N ASN A 55 -3.92 -21.07 3.01
CA ASN A 55 -2.77 -21.40 3.85
C ASN A 55 -2.71 -20.38 4.99
N LEU A 56 -2.72 -20.86 6.23
CA LEU A 56 -2.64 -19.99 7.40
C LEU A 56 -1.19 -19.51 7.57
N VAL A 57 -1.01 -18.21 7.65
CA VAL A 57 0.29 -17.58 7.85
C VAL A 57 0.11 -16.26 8.57
N ASN A 58 0.94 -16.03 9.59
CA ASN A 58 0.94 -14.78 10.36
C ASN A 58 2.29 -14.09 10.18
N ILE A 59 2.35 -13.20 9.21
CA ILE A 59 3.55 -12.42 8.89
C ILE A 59 3.23 -10.94 8.85
N LEU A 60 4.25 -10.12 9.06
CA LEU A 60 4.14 -8.66 9.03
C LEU A 60 4.16 -8.17 7.60
N VAL A 61 3.29 -7.22 7.29
CA VAL A 61 3.28 -6.45 6.04
C VAL A 61 3.37 -4.98 6.40
N THR A 62 4.27 -4.25 5.77
CA THR A 62 4.38 -2.80 5.96
C THR A 62 4.21 -2.06 4.64
N LEU A 63 3.49 -0.96 4.69
CA LEU A 63 3.42 0.03 3.60
C LEU A 63 4.10 1.29 4.10
N ASP A 64 5.23 1.63 3.49
CA ASP A 64 6.01 2.83 3.80
C ASP A 64 5.87 3.80 2.63
N THR A 65 5.04 4.83 2.80
CA THR A 65 4.80 5.81 1.75
C THR A 65 5.94 6.81 1.58
N ASP A 66 6.79 6.96 2.60
CA ASP A 66 8.01 7.78 2.48
C ASP A 66 9.02 7.16 1.53
N LYS A 67 9.22 5.86 1.70
CA LYS A 67 10.18 5.09 0.89
C LYS A 67 9.53 4.47 -0.33
N ASN A 68 8.22 4.72 -0.54
CA ASN A 68 7.44 4.19 -1.65
C ASN A 68 7.60 2.69 -1.82
N ARG A 69 7.29 1.93 -0.77
CA ARG A 69 7.45 0.48 -0.83
C ARG A 69 6.52 -0.27 0.12
N PHE A 70 6.20 -1.51 -0.31
CA PHE A 70 5.66 -2.55 0.56
C PHE A 70 6.76 -3.52 0.93
N LEU A 71 6.76 -4.00 2.16
CA LEU A 71 7.59 -5.11 2.61
C LEU A 71 6.68 -6.20 3.18
N ILE A 72 6.89 -7.43 2.72
CA ILE A 72 6.23 -8.62 3.27
C ILE A 72 7.32 -9.47 3.91
N TYR A 73 7.25 -9.64 5.22
CA TYR A 73 8.26 -10.32 6.01
C TYR A 73 8.01 -11.83 6.06
N SER A 74 8.03 -12.47 4.90
CA SER A 74 8.07 -13.93 4.78
C SER A 74 9.50 -14.43 5.03
N ARG A 75 9.77 -15.74 4.83
CA ARG A 75 11.12 -16.31 5.00
C ARG A 75 12.19 -15.50 4.25
N SER A 76 11.89 -15.12 3.02
CA SER A 76 12.65 -14.13 2.26
C SER A 76 11.84 -12.85 2.24
N ILE A 77 12.46 -11.72 2.56
CA ILE A 77 11.75 -10.43 2.53
C ILE A 77 11.36 -10.12 1.10
N GLN A 78 10.05 -9.92 0.88
CA GLN A 78 9.51 -9.50 -0.40
C GLN A 78 9.40 -7.97 -0.40
N LEU A 79 10.09 -7.34 -1.34
CA LEU A 79 10.06 -5.90 -1.55
C LEU A 79 9.24 -5.58 -2.80
N TYR A 80 8.29 -4.67 -2.67
CA TYR A 80 7.53 -4.12 -3.78
C TYR A 80 7.73 -2.62 -3.81
N GLU A 81 8.52 -2.15 -4.76
CA GLU A 81 8.74 -0.72 -4.98
C GLU A 81 7.52 -0.11 -5.66
N ILE A 82 6.95 0.94 -5.09
CA ILE A 82 5.79 1.61 -5.66
C ILE A 82 6.25 2.60 -6.72
N LEU A 83 5.84 2.37 -7.95
CA LEU A 83 6.15 3.23 -9.10
C LEU A 83 5.07 4.28 -9.31
N THR A 84 3.80 3.91 -9.09
CA THR A 84 2.65 4.78 -9.31
C THR A 84 1.57 4.49 -8.28
N TYR A 85 1.05 5.55 -7.66
CA TYR A 85 -0.15 5.50 -6.82
C TYR A 85 -1.36 5.71 -7.71
N GLN A 86 -2.27 4.73 -7.73
CA GLN A 86 -3.51 4.83 -8.50
C GLN A 86 -4.56 5.65 -7.73
N PRO A 87 -5.51 6.29 -8.43
CA PRO A 87 -6.63 6.92 -7.75
C PRO A 87 -7.43 5.90 -6.92
N GLU A 88 -7.86 6.31 -5.73
CA GLU A 88 -8.74 5.53 -4.88
C GLU A 88 -10.05 5.22 -5.60
N SER A 89 -10.52 3.99 -5.47
CA SER A 89 -11.81 3.55 -6.01
C SER A 89 -12.71 3.13 -4.86
N GLU A 90 -13.92 3.68 -4.81
CA GLU A 90 -14.89 3.36 -3.77
C GLU A 90 -16.23 3.01 -4.38
N SER A 91 -16.82 1.91 -3.93
CA SER A 91 -18.18 1.48 -4.26
C SER A 91 -18.97 1.25 -2.98
N GLU A 92 -20.20 0.80 -3.10
CA GLU A 92 -21.02 0.44 -1.93
C GLU A 92 -20.47 -0.77 -1.16
N THR A 93 -19.71 -1.63 -1.86
CA THR A 93 -19.18 -2.88 -1.29
C THR A 93 -17.69 -2.83 -0.97
N ASP A 94 -16.91 -2.07 -1.73
CA ASP A 94 -15.45 -2.12 -1.65
C ASP A 94 -14.81 -0.73 -1.67
N LEU A 95 -13.75 -0.60 -0.87
CA LEU A 95 -12.80 0.50 -0.94
C LEU A 95 -11.48 -0.08 -1.42
N VAL A 96 -10.93 0.43 -2.53
CA VAL A 96 -9.75 -0.13 -3.18
C VAL A 96 -8.66 0.93 -3.32
N TYR A 97 -7.50 0.62 -2.77
CA TYR A 97 -6.26 1.35 -3.02
C TYR A 97 -5.34 0.46 -3.86
N SER A 98 -4.91 0.95 -5.02
CA SER A 98 -4.04 0.20 -5.92
C SER A 98 -2.75 0.93 -6.21
N PHE A 99 -1.68 0.15 -6.37
CA PHE A 99 -0.33 0.64 -6.59
C PHE A 99 0.33 -0.17 -7.69
N ILE A 100 0.91 0.51 -8.69
CA ILE A 100 1.76 -0.15 -9.67
C ILE A 100 3.13 -0.31 -9.04
N CYS A 101 3.61 -1.54 -8.96
CA CYS A 101 4.83 -1.88 -8.23
C CYS A 101 5.81 -2.69 -9.08
N ARG A 102 7.03 -2.78 -8.58
CA ARG A 102 8.07 -3.65 -9.12
C ARG A 102 8.62 -4.47 -7.96
N ASP A 103 8.69 -5.79 -8.14
CA ASP A 103 9.17 -6.71 -7.11
C ASP A 103 10.69 -6.82 -7.03
N ASN A 104 11.20 -7.70 -6.15
CA ASN A 104 12.64 -7.94 -5.97
C ASN A 104 13.34 -8.38 -7.25
N ASP A 105 12.63 -9.07 -8.13
CA ASP A 105 13.18 -9.63 -9.37
C ASP A 105 13.05 -8.67 -10.55
N GLY A 106 12.57 -7.45 -10.30
CA GLY A 106 12.35 -6.45 -11.33
C GLY A 106 11.10 -6.67 -12.16
N VAL A 107 10.16 -7.49 -11.70
CA VAL A 107 8.90 -7.78 -12.39
C VAL A 107 7.82 -6.81 -11.94
N ASP A 108 7.12 -6.23 -12.90
CA ASP A 108 6.01 -5.32 -12.62
C ASP A 108 4.77 -6.10 -12.19
N CYS A 109 4.07 -5.55 -11.19
CA CYS A 109 2.85 -6.11 -10.66
C CYS A 109 1.95 -5.00 -10.11
N THR A 110 0.70 -5.33 -9.83
CA THR A 110 -0.23 -4.42 -9.15
C THR A 110 -0.48 -4.94 -7.74
N VAL A 111 -0.25 -4.08 -6.75
CA VAL A 111 -0.59 -4.36 -5.35
C VAL A 111 -1.84 -3.56 -4.99
N SER A 112 -2.86 -4.23 -4.46
CA SER A 112 -4.11 -3.59 -4.10
C SER A 112 -4.51 -3.95 -2.68
N ILE A 113 -4.95 -2.95 -1.91
CA ILE A 113 -5.56 -3.16 -0.60
C ILE A 113 -7.07 -2.94 -0.77
N ILE A 114 -7.85 -3.98 -0.51
CA ILE A 114 -9.30 -3.96 -0.66
C ILE A 114 -9.94 -4.11 0.70
N THR A 115 -10.81 -3.14 1.05
CA THR A 115 -11.66 -3.22 2.23
C THR A 115 -13.05 -3.63 1.80
N ARG A 116 -13.53 -4.78 2.31
CA ARG A 116 -14.86 -5.31 2.05
C ARG A 116 -15.84 -4.73 3.07
N LYS A 117 -16.54 -3.67 2.69
CA LYS A 117 -17.41 -2.91 3.60
C LYS A 117 -18.55 -3.74 4.21
N LYS A 118 -19.12 -4.68 3.43
CA LYS A 118 -20.23 -5.53 3.87
C LYS A 118 -19.76 -6.84 4.53
N GLN A 119 -18.47 -6.99 4.75
CA GLN A 119 -17.86 -8.14 5.43
C GLN A 119 -17.05 -7.67 6.65
N ASP A 120 -17.66 -6.85 7.49
CA ASP A 120 -17.05 -6.25 8.69
C ASP A 120 -15.74 -5.51 8.40
N ASN A 121 -15.68 -4.81 7.26
CA ASN A 121 -14.49 -4.10 6.80
C ASN A 121 -13.24 -4.99 6.71
N ARG A 122 -13.44 -6.25 6.32
CA ARG A 122 -12.35 -7.21 6.10
C ARG A 122 -11.41 -6.68 5.03
N LYS A 123 -10.11 -6.73 5.32
CA LYS A 123 -9.09 -6.25 4.40
C LYS A 123 -8.37 -7.40 3.73
N GLN A 124 -8.06 -7.22 2.45
CA GLN A 124 -7.29 -8.16 1.65
C GLN A 124 -6.22 -7.42 0.88
N LEU A 125 -5.06 -8.03 0.77
CA LEU A 125 -3.93 -7.54 -0.03
C LEU A 125 -3.81 -8.45 -1.25
N TYR A 126 -4.01 -7.87 -2.44
CA TYR A 126 -3.88 -8.56 -3.72
C TYR A 126 -2.55 -8.20 -4.35
N ILE A 127 -1.79 -9.19 -4.78
CA ILE A 127 -0.61 -8.99 -5.61
C ILE A 127 -0.88 -9.66 -6.94
N THR A 128 -1.09 -8.85 -7.97
CA THR A 128 -1.55 -9.30 -9.29
C THR A 128 -0.41 -9.23 -10.30
N TYR A 129 -0.05 -10.39 -10.81
CA TYR A 129 0.86 -10.56 -11.95
C TYR A 129 0.05 -11.01 -13.18
N PRO A 130 0.61 -10.93 -14.40
CA PRO A 130 -0.11 -11.40 -15.58
C PRO A 130 -0.51 -12.88 -15.55
N ASN A 131 0.26 -13.71 -14.85
CA ASN A 131 0.09 -15.17 -14.83
C ASN A 131 -0.35 -15.75 -13.48
N HIS A 132 -0.41 -14.94 -12.42
CA HIS A 132 -0.88 -15.38 -11.12
C HIS A 132 -1.29 -14.22 -10.24
N VAL A 133 -2.10 -14.52 -9.25
CA VAL A 133 -2.56 -13.57 -8.23
C VAL A 133 -2.36 -14.20 -6.85
N ILE A 134 -1.79 -13.45 -5.94
CA ILE A 134 -1.65 -13.83 -4.54
C ILE A 134 -2.58 -12.94 -3.72
N VAL A 135 -3.40 -13.54 -2.86
CA VAL A 135 -4.27 -12.80 -1.95
C VAL A 135 -3.92 -13.16 -0.52
N TYR A 136 -3.57 -12.14 0.25
CA TYR A 136 -3.41 -12.25 1.70
C TYR A 136 -4.64 -11.67 2.38
N ASN A 137 -5.20 -12.41 3.35
CA ASN A 137 -6.12 -11.80 4.30
C ASN A 137 -5.29 -11.05 5.33
N ILE A 138 -5.57 -9.76 5.51
CA ILE A 138 -4.79 -8.89 6.39
C ILE A 138 -5.69 -8.20 7.42
N PHE A 139 -5.08 -7.77 8.50
CA PHE A 139 -5.72 -6.93 9.50
C PHE A 139 -4.74 -5.87 10.00
N THR A 140 -5.26 -4.73 10.38
CA THR A 140 -4.45 -3.62 10.91
C THR A 140 -3.94 -3.97 12.31
N MET A 141 -2.72 -3.56 12.56
CA MET A 141 -2.11 -3.68 13.89
C MET A 141 -2.53 -2.52 14.77
#